data_c1dcb485eacd74f3d6eadb1ec3e9c3ba
#
_entry.id   c1dcb485eacd74f3d6eadb1ec3e9c3ba
#
_cell.length_a   1.000
_cell.length_b   1.000
_cell.length_c   1.000
_cell.angle_alpha   90.00
_cell.angle_beta   90.00
_cell.angle_gamma   90.00
#
_symmetry.space_group_name_H-M   'P 1'
#
loop_
_entity.id
_entity.type
_entity.pdbx_description
1 polymer ?
#
loop_
_entity_poly.entity_id
_entity_poly.type
_entity_poly.pdbx_seq_one_letter_code
_entity_poly.pdbx_strand_id
1 'polypeptide(L)'
;MKVGFIGKRSSGKSTLFEAVSGINVSQHGAGLINIAKVRVKDPSIDELSGIFKPKKTTYAEFDVMDYNRSMDASDSMLGSPGLVSKYRELDALVIVCGVVDNPDKVAAEINDIRSELNLLDAVILDAKIQRMKKGA
;
A
#
# COMPACT_ATOMS: atom_id res chain seq x y z
N MET A 1 -9.47 -7.17 4.06
CA MET A 1 -8.04 -7.15 3.65
C MET A 1 -7.64 -5.72 3.38
N LYS A 2 -6.50 -5.28 3.92
CA LYS A 2 -5.96 -3.93 3.74
C LYS A 2 -4.70 -4.00 2.89
N VAL A 3 -4.65 -3.24 1.81
CA VAL A 3 -3.55 -3.23 0.83
C VAL A 3 -2.97 -1.82 0.73
N GLY A 4 -1.66 -1.67 0.88
CA GLY A 4 -0.99 -0.39 0.75
C GLY A 4 -0.11 -0.32 -0.50
N PHE A 5 -0.07 0.86 -1.12
CA PHE A 5 0.84 1.13 -2.22
C PHE A 5 2.13 1.76 -1.71
N ILE A 6 3.27 1.16 -2.07
CA ILE A 6 4.60 1.68 -1.75
C ILE A 6 5.42 1.87 -3.02
N GLY A 7 6.40 2.74 -2.99
CA GLY A 7 7.27 3.00 -4.14
C GLY A 7 7.87 4.40 -4.08
N LYS A 8 8.79 4.69 -4.99
CA LYS A 8 9.48 5.98 -5.07
C LYS A 8 8.49 7.13 -5.34
N ARG A 9 8.93 8.34 -5.04
CA ARG A 9 8.18 9.56 -5.40
C ARG A 9 7.95 9.57 -6.91
N SER A 10 6.76 9.99 -7.34
CA SER A 10 6.34 10.03 -8.75
C SER A 10 6.30 8.68 -9.48
N SER A 11 6.25 7.55 -8.76
CA SER A 11 6.11 6.22 -9.38
C SER A 11 4.69 5.91 -9.89
N GLY A 12 3.71 6.81 -9.69
CA GLY A 12 2.33 6.60 -10.13
C GLY A 12 1.40 5.98 -9.09
N LYS A 13 1.80 5.88 -7.81
CA LYS A 13 0.97 5.31 -6.72
C LYS A 13 -0.41 5.95 -6.64
N SER A 14 -0.46 7.27 -6.55
CA SER A 14 -1.74 8.00 -6.42
C SER A 14 -2.58 7.87 -7.68
N THR A 15 -1.98 7.84 -8.86
CA THR A 15 -2.68 7.57 -10.13
C THR A 15 -3.30 6.17 -10.13
N LEU A 16 -2.54 5.17 -9.65
CA LEU A 16 -3.04 3.80 -9.50
C LEU A 16 -4.17 3.73 -8.47
N PHE A 17 -4.00 4.43 -7.34
CA PHE A 17 -5.04 4.51 -6.30
C PHE A 17 -6.33 5.12 -6.86
N GLU A 18 -6.25 6.22 -7.58
CA GLU A 18 -7.40 6.86 -8.23
C GLU A 18 -8.07 5.93 -9.25
N ALA A 19 -7.28 5.24 -10.07
CA ALA A 19 -7.80 4.31 -11.05
C ALA A 19 -8.54 3.12 -10.44
N VAL A 20 -8.03 2.60 -9.32
CA VAL A 20 -8.61 1.42 -8.65
C VAL A 20 -9.80 1.80 -7.76
N SER A 21 -9.71 2.94 -7.06
CA SER A 21 -10.74 3.37 -6.11
C SER A 21 -11.86 4.19 -6.74
N GLY A 22 -11.60 4.83 -7.88
CA GLY A 22 -12.50 5.80 -8.49
C GLY A 22 -12.55 7.14 -7.71
N ILE A 23 -11.69 7.33 -6.71
CA ILE A 23 -11.64 8.53 -5.88
C ILE A 23 -10.51 9.44 -6.39
N ASN A 24 -10.83 10.70 -6.68
CA ASN A 24 -9.84 11.68 -7.08
C ASN A 24 -9.18 12.29 -5.82
N VAL A 25 -7.91 11.95 -5.58
CA VAL A 25 -7.14 12.37 -4.40
C VAL A 25 -6.98 13.90 -4.34
N SER A 26 -6.83 14.57 -5.47
CA SER A 26 -6.66 16.02 -5.53
C SER A 26 -7.91 16.79 -5.10
N GLN A 27 -9.09 16.18 -5.16
CA GLN A 27 -10.37 16.82 -4.77
C GLN A 27 -10.79 16.54 -3.32
N HIS A 28 -10.27 15.48 -2.70
CA HIS A 28 -10.69 15.04 -1.36
C HIS A 28 -9.84 15.60 -0.21
N GLY A 29 -9.00 16.59 -0.49
CA GLY A 29 -8.13 17.22 0.49
C GLY A 29 -6.81 16.44 0.66
N ALA A 30 -5.74 17.19 0.88
CA ALA A 30 -4.39 16.65 1.03
C ALA A 30 -4.24 15.99 2.41
N GLY A 31 -4.87 14.85 2.60
CA GLY A 31 -4.58 13.97 3.73
C GLY A 31 -3.22 13.29 3.53
N LEU A 32 -2.52 13.04 4.63
CA LEU A 32 -1.27 12.29 4.60
C LEU A 32 -1.48 10.86 4.08
N ILE A 33 -2.64 10.29 4.34
CA ILE A 33 -3.05 8.93 3.98
C ILE A 33 -4.44 8.97 3.37
N ASN A 34 -4.58 8.39 2.19
CA ASN A 34 -5.87 8.19 1.52
C ASN A 34 -6.26 6.72 1.67
N ILE A 35 -7.49 6.48 2.09
CA ILE A 35 -8.03 5.13 2.25
C ILE A 35 -9.33 5.04 1.45
N ALA A 36 -9.46 4.00 0.64
CA ALA A 36 -10.65 3.71 -0.13
C ALA A 36 -11.04 2.24 -0.03
N LYS A 37 -12.33 1.99 0.00
CA LYS A 37 -12.89 0.64 -0.11
C LYS A 37 -13.13 0.32 -1.58
N VAL A 38 -12.54 -0.76 -2.05
CA VAL A 38 -12.63 -1.21 -3.44
C VAL A 38 -13.38 -2.53 -3.50
N ARG A 39 -14.37 -2.59 -4.38
CA ARG A 39 -15.11 -3.81 -4.67
C ARG A 39 -14.45 -4.58 -5.79
N VAL A 40 -14.24 -5.88 -5.59
CA VAL A 40 -13.77 -6.78 -6.63
C VAL A 40 -14.92 -7.05 -7.59
N LYS A 41 -14.76 -6.65 -8.84
CA LYS A 41 -15.70 -7.00 -9.91
C LYS A 41 -15.46 -8.46 -10.30
N ASP A 42 -16.49 -9.29 -10.19
CA ASP A 42 -16.43 -10.69 -10.56
C ASP A 42 -17.64 -11.03 -11.43
N PRO A 43 -17.43 -11.22 -12.74
CA PRO A 43 -18.51 -11.57 -13.67
C PRO A 43 -19.25 -12.84 -13.30
N SER A 44 -18.59 -13.81 -12.64
CA SER A 44 -19.23 -15.05 -12.21
C SER A 44 -20.27 -14.80 -11.13
N ILE A 45 -20.03 -13.84 -10.24
CA ILE A 45 -21.03 -13.43 -9.23
C ILE A 45 -22.24 -12.79 -9.89
N ASP A 46 -22.01 -11.96 -10.91
CA ASP A 46 -23.09 -11.30 -11.66
C ASP A 46 -23.96 -12.34 -12.40
N GLU A 47 -23.34 -13.32 -13.06
CA GLU A 47 -24.01 -14.40 -13.76
C GLU A 47 -24.83 -15.27 -12.80
N LEU A 48 -24.23 -15.73 -11.70
CA LEU A 48 -24.91 -16.50 -10.67
C LEU A 48 -26.08 -15.74 -10.06
N SER A 49 -25.91 -14.45 -9.80
CA SER A 49 -26.98 -13.59 -9.29
C SER A 49 -28.13 -13.46 -10.28
N GLY A 50 -27.83 -13.44 -11.58
CA GLY A 50 -28.84 -13.44 -12.65
C GLY A 50 -29.65 -14.72 -12.67
N ILE A 51 -29.03 -15.89 -12.45
CA ILE A 51 -29.64 -17.20 -12.45
C ILE A 51 -30.48 -17.40 -11.18
N PHE A 52 -29.89 -17.21 -10.01
CA PHE A 52 -30.50 -17.56 -8.72
C PHE A 52 -31.37 -16.46 -8.10
N LYS A 53 -31.26 -15.22 -8.61
CA LYS A 53 -32.00 -14.04 -8.15
C LYS A 53 -32.06 -13.91 -6.62
N PRO A 54 -30.88 -13.87 -5.94
CA PRO A 54 -30.84 -13.79 -4.49
C PRO A 54 -31.41 -12.47 -3.99
N LYS A 55 -31.87 -12.42 -2.74
CA LYS A 55 -32.33 -11.17 -2.11
C LYS A 55 -31.22 -10.14 -1.96
N LYS A 56 -29.96 -10.57 -1.89
CA LYS A 56 -28.78 -9.71 -1.78
C LYS A 56 -27.57 -10.39 -2.42
N THR A 57 -26.86 -9.67 -3.27
CA THR A 57 -25.56 -10.07 -3.81
C THR A 57 -24.46 -9.30 -3.07
N THR A 58 -23.45 -10.01 -2.56
CA THR A 58 -22.32 -9.41 -1.84
C THR A 58 -21.05 -9.75 -2.59
N TYR A 59 -20.27 -8.72 -2.94
CA TYR A 59 -18.98 -8.86 -3.59
C TYR A 59 -17.86 -8.83 -2.55
N ALA A 60 -16.73 -9.42 -2.88
CA ALA A 60 -15.53 -9.24 -2.10
C ALA A 60 -15.09 -7.78 -2.12
N GLU A 61 -14.66 -7.28 -0.97
CA GLU A 61 -14.18 -5.90 -0.82
C GLU A 61 -12.83 -5.92 -0.09
N PHE A 62 -11.98 -4.95 -0.42
CA PHE A 62 -10.73 -4.70 0.28
C PHE A 62 -10.49 -3.20 0.40
N ASP A 63 -9.72 -2.82 1.42
CA ASP A 63 -9.34 -1.43 1.62
C ASP A 63 -7.99 -1.20 0.94
N VAL A 64 -7.89 -0.18 0.10
CA VAL A 64 -6.62 0.30 -0.47
C VAL A 64 -6.17 1.55 0.25
N MET A 65 -4.87 1.66 0.45
CA MET A 65 -4.23 2.79 1.10
C MET A 65 -3.14 3.37 0.20
N ASP A 66 -3.25 4.66 -0.06
CA ASP A 66 -2.21 5.47 -0.71
C ASP A 66 -1.67 6.51 0.25
N TYR A 67 -0.38 6.72 0.18
CA TYR A 67 0.32 7.70 1.00
C TYR A 67 0.81 8.86 0.16
N ASN A 68 0.34 10.05 0.51
CA ASN A 68 0.75 11.27 -0.17
C ASN A 68 2.11 11.76 0.33
N ARG A 69 3.19 11.34 -0.33
CA ARG A 69 4.56 11.70 0.01
C ARG A 69 4.93 13.16 -0.26
N SER A 70 4.09 13.93 -0.93
CA SER A 70 4.34 15.36 -1.11
C SER A 70 4.29 16.14 0.21
N MET A 71 3.64 15.55 1.22
CA MET A 71 3.50 16.08 2.58
C MET A 71 4.57 15.55 3.55
N ASP A 72 5.40 14.60 3.13
CA ASP A 72 6.43 14.01 3.98
C ASP A 72 7.81 14.62 3.66
N ALA A 73 8.45 15.19 4.67
CA ALA A 73 9.80 15.74 4.56
C ALA A 73 10.90 14.68 4.64
N SER A 74 10.54 13.39 4.76
CA SER A 74 11.49 12.30 4.85
C SER A 74 12.12 11.97 3.50
N ASP A 75 13.44 11.83 3.46
CA ASP A 75 14.18 11.34 2.28
C ASP A 75 14.12 9.82 2.10
N SER A 76 13.61 9.09 3.10
CA SER A 76 13.41 7.64 3.05
C SER A 76 12.45 7.24 1.92
N MET A 77 12.72 6.14 1.22
CA MET A 77 11.82 5.63 0.17
C MET A 77 10.46 5.21 0.72
N LEU A 78 10.39 4.81 1.98
CA LEU A 78 9.18 4.38 2.67
C LEU A 78 8.51 5.50 3.45
N GLY A 79 9.14 6.67 3.56
CA GLY A 79 8.61 7.83 4.29
C GLY A 79 9.02 7.87 5.77
N SER A 80 8.29 8.63 6.57
CA SER A 80 8.58 8.81 7.99
C SER A 80 8.34 7.54 8.83
N PRO A 81 8.98 7.42 10.01
CA PRO A 81 8.78 6.27 10.91
C PRO A 81 7.30 6.03 11.30
N GLY A 82 6.52 7.09 11.41
CA GLY A 82 5.08 6.98 11.69
C GLY A 82 4.31 6.32 10.55
N LEU A 83 4.74 6.52 9.32
CA LEU A 83 4.18 5.88 8.15
C LEU A 83 4.56 4.41 8.05
N VAL A 84 5.81 4.09 8.31
CA VAL A 84 6.29 2.70 8.35
C VAL A 84 5.47 1.86 9.34
N SER A 85 5.11 2.44 10.49
CA SER A 85 4.22 1.78 11.45
C SER A 85 2.85 1.48 10.85
N LYS A 86 2.33 2.35 9.99
CA LYS A 86 1.05 2.13 9.30
C LYS A 86 1.13 1.01 8.25
N TYR A 87 2.24 0.92 7.53
CA TYR A 87 2.43 -0.21 6.59
C TYR A 87 2.41 -1.57 7.28
N ARG A 88 2.83 -1.66 8.54
CA ARG A 88 2.77 -2.91 9.32
C ARG A 88 1.38 -3.34 9.73
N GLU A 89 0.40 -2.43 9.73
CA GLU A 89 -1.00 -2.73 10.00
C GLU A 89 -1.73 -3.29 8.77
N LEU A 90 -1.04 -3.40 7.62
CA LEU A 90 -1.60 -3.85 6.35
C LEU A 90 -1.37 -5.34 6.14
N ASP A 91 -2.30 -5.97 5.43
CA ASP A 91 -2.23 -7.39 5.08
C ASP A 91 -1.31 -7.64 3.88
N ALA A 92 -1.15 -6.64 2.99
CA ALA A 92 -0.31 -6.73 1.81
C ALA A 92 0.24 -5.36 1.38
N LEU A 93 1.42 -5.38 0.75
CA LEU A 93 2.05 -4.22 0.15
C LEU A 93 2.23 -4.45 -1.36
N VAL A 94 1.82 -3.47 -2.14
CA VAL A 94 2.01 -3.43 -3.60
C VAL A 94 3.10 -2.43 -3.93
N ILE A 95 4.21 -2.91 -4.47
CA ILE A 95 5.31 -2.06 -4.91
C ILE A 95 4.95 -1.48 -6.28
N VAL A 96 4.86 -0.16 -6.35
CA VAL A 96 4.58 0.58 -7.60
C VAL A 96 5.89 1.18 -8.10
N CYS A 97 6.39 0.63 -9.20
CA CYS A 97 7.55 1.17 -9.90
C CYS A 97 7.11 2.16 -10.98
N GLY A 98 7.85 3.23 -11.18
CA GLY A 98 7.58 4.18 -12.25
C GLY A 98 7.76 3.53 -13.64
N VAL A 99 7.22 4.18 -14.67
CA VAL A 99 7.46 3.74 -16.05
C VAL A 99 8.95 3.82 -16.33
N VAL A 100 9.56 2.69 -16.61
CA VAL A 100 11.01 2.56 -16.83
C VAL A 100 11.20 1.75 -18.11
N ASP A 101 11.94 2.33 -19.05
CA ASP A 101 12.26 1.68 -20.33
C ASP A 101 13.23 0.50 -20.19
N ASN A 102 13.77 0.28 -18.99
CA ASN A 102 14.75 -0.78 -18.70
C ASN A 102 14.31 -1.67 -17.55
N PRO A 103 14.07 -2.97 -17.79
CA PRO A 103 13.68 -3.94 -16.76
C PRO A 103 14.67 -4.06 -15.57
N ASP A 104 15.97 -3.88 -15.82
CA ASP A 104 17.00 -3.97 -14.78
C ASP A 104 16.84 -2.86 -13.74
N LYS A 105 16.39 -1.67 -14.17
CA LYS A 105 16.10 -0.56 -13.25
C LYS A 105 14.90 -0.86 -12.37
N VAL A 106 13.89 -1.54 -12.89
CA VAL A 106 12.72 -1.99 -12.11
C VAL A 106 13.14 -2.99 -11.06
N ALA A 107 13.94 -3.98 -11.45
CA ALA A 107 14.47 -4.98 -10.51
C ALA A 107 15.33 -4.34 -9.40
N ALA A 108 16.17 -3.36 -9.75
CA ALA A 108 16.97 -2.61 -8.79
C ALA A 108 16.06 -1.83 -7.82
N GLU A 109 15.04 -1.14 -8.31
CA GLU A 109 14.10 -0.38 -7.48
C GLU A 109 13.33 -1.28 -6.49
N ILE A 110 12.89 -2.44 -6.94
CA ILE A 110 12.24 -3.43 -6.07
C ILE A 110 13.19 -3.90 -4.97
N ASN A 111 14.45 -4.20 -5.33
CA ASN A 111 15.46 -4.65 -4.36
C ASN A 111 15.81 -3.56 -3.34
N ASP A 112 15.90 -2.30 -3.77
CA ASP A 112 16.12 -1.16 -2.89
C ASP A 112 15.01 -1.05 -1.83
N ILE A 113 13.75 -1.08 -2.27
CA ILE A 113 12.57 -1.00 -1.38
C ILE A 113 12.54 -2.19 -0.41
N ARG A 114 12.82 -3.41 -0.88
CA ARG A 114 12.89 -4.60 -0.02
C ARG A 114 14.00 -4.50 1.01
N SER A 115 15.17 -3.99 0.60
CA SER A 115 16.31 -3.80 1.51
C SER A 115 15.99 -2.78 2.60
N GLU A 116 15.31 -1.69 2.25
CA GLU A 116 14.88 -0.69 3.23
C GLU A 116 13.86 -1.26 4.22
N LEU A 117 12.87 -2.04 3.76
CA LEU A 117 11.92 -2.75 4.63
C LEU A 117 12.65 -3.69 5.60
N ASN A 118 13.59 -4.48 5.11
CA ASN A 118 14.38 -5.41 5.93
C ASN A 118 15.21 -4.65 6.98
N LEU A 119 15.81 -3.52 6.61
CA LEU A 119 16.59 -2.69 7.53
C LEU A 119 15.71 -2.15 8.67
N LEU A 120 14.52 -1.66 8.34
CA LEU A 120 13.57 -1.15 9.33
C LEU A 120 13.09 -2.26 10.28
N ASP A 121 12.91 -3.47 9.79
CA ASP A 121 12.56 -4.61 10.63
C ASP A 121 13.71 -5.02 11.54
N ALA A 122 14.94 -5.01 11.04
CA ALA A 122 16.14 -5.28 11.84
C ALA A 122 16.28 -4.28 13.01
N VAL A 123 16.10 -2.98 12.78
CA VAL A 123 16.15 -1.95 13.82
C VAL A 123 15.14 -2.22 14.94
N ILE A 124 13.93 -2.66 14.60
CA ILE A 124 12.91 -2.96 15.61
C ILE A 124 13.23 -4.22 16.38
N LEU A 125 13.71 -5.25 15.69
CA LEU A 125 14.15 -6.49 16.35
C LEU A 125 15.28 -6.23 17.34
N ASP A 126 16.28 -5.44 16.94
CA ASP A 126 17.38 -5.05 17.82
C ASP A 126 16.88 -4.28 19.05
N ALA A 127 15.98 -3.33 18.85
CA ALA A 127 15.39 -2.58 19.95
C ALA A 127 14.61 -3.50 20.93
N LYS A 128 13.91 -4.50 20.40
CA LYS A 128 13.19 -5.50 21.21
C LYS A 128 14.15 -6.40 21.97
N ILE A 129 15.21 -6.89 21.34
CA ILE A 129 16.25 -7.71 21.96
C ILE A 129 16.93 -6.94 23.10
N GLN A 130 17.27 -5.67 22.89
CA GLN A 130 17.88 -4.83 23.93
C GLN A 130 16.97 -4.63 25.15
N ARG A 131 15.65 -4.47 24.92
CA ARG A 131 14.68 -4.38 26.02
C ARG A 131 14.60 -5.68 26.81
N MET A 132 14.58 -6.82 26.13
CA MET A 132 14.54 -8.13 26.78
C MET A 132 15.80 -8.40 27.62
N LYS A 133 16.99 -8.00 27.12
CA LYS A 133 18.26 -8.12 27.87
C LYS A 133 18.33 -7.24 29.10
N LYS A 134 17.61 -6.10 29.12
CA LYS A 134 17.59 -5.18 30.28
C LYS A 134 16.54 -5.57 31.32
N GLY A 135 15.58 -6.41 30.97
CA GLY A 135 14.53 -6.86 31.88
C GLY A 135 14.75 -8.26 32.47
N ALA A 136 15.88 -8.88 32.10
CA ALA A 136 16.39 -10.12 32.70
C ALA A 136 17.51 -9.80 33.68
#